data_3e5e7e5fbf13b767808a508b167d69b2
#
_entry.id   3e5e7e5fbf13b767808a508b167d69b2
#
_cell.length_a   1.000
_cell.length_b   1.000
_cell.length_c   1.000
_cell.angle_alpha   90.00
_cell.angle_beta   90.00
_cell.angle_gamma   90.00
#
_symmetry.space_group_name_H-M   'P 1'
#
loop_
_entity.id
_entity.type
_entity.pdbx_description
1 polymer ?
#
loop_
_entity_poly.entity_id
_entity_poly.type
_entity_poly.pdbx_seq_one_letter_code
_entity_poly.pdbx_strand_id
1 'polypeptide(L)'
;MSTPDPARARTLEPMPRTSATAEPLLRDVDLDGLLIGTASAAAQIEGGDENNDWLDWARVPGNIADGSTPLRATDHWNRWREDNDLMASLGLPIARLGVEWARIEPRPGEFDHAVLDRYREEIADLRDKGIRPLVTLHHFVNPRWFAARGGFTAKDSAAAYLRYAETTVRALDDLVDEWVTINEPNVYATQAHMFRSGPPGNKSWRDTMAVLRNTAVSHIRGYELIHGIQGDRAKVGIAHHARAFAPRNPRNPLHRGLARVNRHLFQDIVADAHLAGKFHPLLGGAKMGRDLPSGRHHDFLGLNYYSRTAVDKLDDGTFVGAPVNDLGWEIYPEGLVECARDLHQRFGGPVWITENGTCDLGDPGPSGHGSSGSGSNGSGSNGSGSSGSGSNGSGSSGSGSNGGHGDGGVAKQSGSVADYANAEAAAADRRLESFRPRFILEHLRAIAESDVPIERYYHWCFVDNWEWADGEEPRFGIVHLDYGTQERTVKPSGRMLAELAVAGRITPELHARYTVGR
;
A
#
# COMPACT_ATOMS: atom_id res chain seq x y z
N MET A 1 32.44 -32.42 9.22
CA MET A 1 31.28 -31.54 9.10
C MET A 1 31.27 -30.98 7.69
N SER A 2 30.45 -31.57 6.84
CA SER A 2 30.43 -31.34 5.39
C SER A 2 29.68 -30.05 5.08
N THR A 3 30.27 -29.17 4.26
CA THR A 3 29.67 -27.97 3.71
C THR A 3 28.53 -28.34 2.76
N PRO A 4 27.36 -27.70 2.78
CA PRO A 4 26.31 -27.95 1.82
C PRO A 4 26.64 -27.33 0.45
N ASP A 5 26.39 -28.10 -0.57
CA ASP A 5 26.54 -27.83 -2.00
C ASP A 5 25.63 -26.65 -2.45
N PRO A 6 26.17 -25.59 -3.08
CA PRO A 6 25.39 -24.46 -3.56
C PRO A 6 24.62 -24.71 -4.87
N ALA A 7 24.60 -25.91 -5.42
CA ALA A 7 24.03 -26.23 -6.74
C ALA A 7 22.56 -26.69 -6.72
N ARG A 8 21.79 -26.50 -5.65
CA ARG A 8 20.34 -26.72 -5.62
C ARG A 8 19.55 -25.42 -5.54
N ALA A 9 19.77 -24.49 -6.45
CA ALA A 9 18.76 -23.52 -6.81
C ALA A 9 17.63 -24.30 -7.51
N ARG A 10 16.57 -24.64 -6.77
CA ARG A 10 15.30 -25.05 -7.37
C ARG A 10 14.80 -23.86 -8.18
N THR A 11 14.80 -23.97 -9.49
CA THR A 11 13.95 -23.19 -10.38
C THR A 11 12.52 -23.43 -9.90
N LEU A 12 11.98 -22.46 -9.16
CA LEU A 12 10.54 -22.43 -8.87
C LEU A 12 9.88 -22.17 -10.22
N GLU A 13 9.14 -23.16 -10.72
CA GLU A 13 8.20 -22.91 -11.83
C GLU A 13 7.29 -21.75 -11.41
N PRO A 14 6.95 -20.82 -12.31
CA PRO A 14 6.05 -19.74 -12.00
C PRO A 14 4.75 -20.33 -11.47
N MET A 15 4.40 -19.97 -10.23
CA MET A 15 3.13 -20.38 -9.62
C MET A 15 1.98 -19.90 -10.50
N PRO A 16 0.91 -20.67 -10.68
CA PRO A 16 -0.19 -20.27 -11.53
C PRO A 16 -0.80 -18.97 -10.99
N ARG A 17 -0.65 -17.89 -11.77
CA ARG A 17 -1.42 -16.68 -11.58
C ARG A 17 -2.89 -17.08 -11.62
N THR A 18 -3.65 -16.73 -10.60
CA THR A 18 -5.10 -16.91 -10.42
C THR A 18 -5.83 -17.63 -11.55
N SER A 19 -5.71 -18.96 -11.68
CA SER A 19 -6.45 -19.73 -12.69
C SER A 19 -7.79 -20.29 -12.19
N ALA A 20 -8.19 -19.97 -10.95
CA ALA A 20 -9.54 -20.23 -10.52
C ALA A 20 -10.46 -19.21 -11.22
N THR A 21 -11.28 -19.66 -12.15
CA THR A 21 -12.41 -18.86 -12.69
C THR A 21 -13.21 -18.34 -11.50
N ALA A 22 -13.44 -17.02 -11.46
CA ALA A 22 -14.31 -16.45 -10.43
C ALA A 22 -15.65 -17.19 -10.47
N GLU A 23 -16.16 -17.58 -9.30
CA GLU A 23 -17.53 -18.11 -9.26
C GLU A 23 -18.49 -17.02 -9.75
N PRO A 24 -19.42 -17.34 -10.66
CA PRO A 24 -20.33 -16.36 -11.18
C PRO A 24 -21.19 -15.79 -10.05
N LEU A 25 -21.29 -14.48 -9.99
CA LEU A 25 -22.20 -13.81 -9.07
C LEU A 25 -23.64 -14.10 -9.52
N LEU A 26 -24.48 -14.59 -8.62
CA LEU A 26 -25.86 -15.01 -8.93
C LEU A 26 -26.92 -13.96 -8.59
N ARG A 27 -26.55 -12.92 -7.83
CA ARG A 27 -27.45 -11.84 -7.37
C ARG A 27 -26.65 -10.56 -7.18
N ASP A 28 -27.35 -9.43 -7.17
CA ASP A 28 -26.76 -8.15 -6.78
C ASP A 28 -26.18 -8.21 -5.37
N VAL A 29 -25.07 -7.51 -5.16
CA VAL A 29 -24.46 -7.26 -3.85
C VAL A 29 -24.50 -5.75 -3.62
N ASP A 30 -25.34 -5.32 -2.67
CA ASP A 30 -25.48 -3.92 -2.32
C ASP A 30 -24.22 -3.40 -1.60
N LEU A 31 -23.80 -2.21 -1.99
CA LEU A 31 -22.71 -1.47 -1.35
C LEU A 31 -23.24 -0.23 -0.61
N ASP A 32 -24.54 -0.23 -0.28
CA ASP A 32 -25.23 0.89 0.35
C ASP A 32 -24.54 1.34 1.63
N GLY A 33 -24.24 2.64 1.71
CA GLY A 33 -23.53 3.24 2.84
C GLY A 33 -22.00 3.08 2.82
N LEU A 34 -21.43 2.29 1.91
CA LEU A 34 -19.99 2.17 1.73
C LEU A 34 -19.48 3.26 0.77
N LEU A 35 -18.70 4.20 1.28
CA LEU A 35 -18.01 5.17 0.44
C LEU A 35 -16.73 4.54 -0.13
N ILE A 36 -16.57 4.61 -1.45
CA ILE A 36 -15.42 4.04 -2.16
C ILE A 36 -14.57 5.15 -2.75
N GLY A 37 -13.26 5.09 -2.53
CA GLY A 37 -12.29 6.03 -3.08
C GLY A 37 -10.90 5.43 -3.17
N THR A 38 -9.90 6.28 -3.21
CA THR A 38 -8.49 5.87 -3.35
C THR A 38 -7.61 6.51 -2.30
N ALA A 39 -6.47 5.88 -2.03
CA ALA A 39 -5.43 6.38 -1.15
C ALA A 39 -4.15 6.70 -1.92
N SER A 40 -3.36 7.62 -1.38
CA SER A 40 -2.00 7.95 -1.81
C SER A 40 -1.15 8.41 -0.63
N ALA A 41 0.17 8.46 -0.81
CA ALA A 41 1.12 9.01 0.15
C ALA A 41 1.98 10.08 -0.52
N ALA A 42 2.20 11.20 0.17
CA ALA A 42 2.89 12.38 -0.38
C ALA A 42 4.24 12.04 -1.03
N ALA A 43 5.14 11.40 -0.31
CA ALA A 43 6.47 11.06 -0.83
C ALA A 43 6.45 10.11 -2.04
N GLN A 44 5.41 9.27 -2.16
CA GLN A 44 5.30 8.31 -3.26
C GLN A 44 4.77 8.94 -4.56
N ILE A 45 4.11 10.09 -4.47
CA ILE A 45 3.48 10.73 -5.64
C ILE A 45 4.03 12.12 -5.97
N GLU A 46 4.41 12.92 -4.98
CA GLU A 46 4.65 14.34 -5.19
C GLU A 46 5.89 14.65 -6.06
N GLY A 47 7.00 13.99 -5.79
CA GLY A 47 8.28 14.36 -6.40
C GLY A 47 8.87 15.68 -5.85
N GLY A 48 10.13 15.97 -6.15
CA GLY A 48 10.78 17.26 -5.87
C GLY A 48 11.15 17.55 -4.40
N ASP A 49 10.84 16.70 -3.44
CA ASP A 49 11.28 16.91 -2.06
C ASP A 49 12.71 16.38 -1.86
N GLU A 50 13.65 17.29 -1.60
CA GLU A 50 15.05 16.95 -1.36
C GLU A 50 15.43 16.89 0.12
N ASN A 51 14.51 17.12 1.06
CA ASN A 51 14.80 17.31 2.47
C ASN A 51 14.33 16.17 3.37
N ASN A 52 14.25 14.94 2.87
CA ASN A 52 13.76 13.79 3.63
C ASN A 52 14.74 12.63 3.71
N ASP A 53 14.51 11.74 4.69
CA ASP A 53 15.35 10.58 4.98
C ASP A 53 15.19 9.46 3.94
N TRP A 54 14.04 9.31 3.31
CA TRP A 54 13.82 8.31 2.26
C TRP A 54 14.59 8.62 0.98
N LEU A 55 14.75 9.90 0.61
CA LEU A 55 15.61 10.27 -0.50
C LEU A 55 17.07 9.97 -0.20
N ASP A 56 17.54 10.26 1.02
CA ASP A 56 18.89 9.91 1.41
C ASP A 56 19.11 8.39 1.39
N TRP A 57 18.11 7.62 1.82
CA TRP A 57 18.12 6.16 1.74
C TRP A 57 18.15 5.66 0.30
N ALA A 58 17.32 6.20 -0.58
CA ALA A 58 17.23 5.81 -1.98
C ALA A 58 18.51 6.11 -2.79
N ARG A 59 19.27 7.12 -2.39
CA ARG A 59 20.58 7.45 -3.01
C ARG A 59 21.69 6.45 -2.69
N VAL A 60 21.50 5.57 -1.72
CA VAL A 60 22.46 4.52 -1.40
C VAL A 60 22.22 3.33 -2.34
N PRO A 61 23.21 2.94 -3.16
CA PRO A 61 23.08 1.85 -4.12
C PRO A 61 22.63 0.53 -3.46
N GLY A 62 21.62 -0.12 -4.01
CA GLY A 62 21.08 -1.38 -3.53
C GLY A 62 20.02 -1.28 -2.45
N ASN A 63 19.66 -0.07 -1.99
CA ASN A 63 18.55 0.11 -1.06
C ASN A 63 17.18 0.13 -1.76
N ILE A 64 17.14 0.50 -3.03
CA ILE A 64 15.93 0.46 -3.88
C ILE A 64 16.18 -0.55 -4.99
N ALA A 65 15.22 -1.43 -5.23
CA ALA A 65 15.38 -2.60 -6.11
C ALA A 65 15.74 -2.22 -7.56
N ASP A 66 15.11 -1.19 -8.11
CA ASP A 66 15.35 -0.67 -9.46
C ASP A 66 16.30 0.54 -9.50
N GLY A 67 16.78 1.00 -8.34
CA GLY A 67 17.67 2.16 -8.22
C GLY A 67 16.97 3.52 -8.42
N SER A 68 15.65 3.55 -8.54
CA SER A 68 14.86 4.78 -8.64
C SER A 68 14.84 5.58 -7.33
N THR A 69 14.35 6.81 -7.39
CA THR A 69 14.20 7.69 -6.22
C THR A 69 12.85 8.40 -6.23
N PRO A 70 12.33 8.86 -5.09
CA PRO A 70 11.07 9.58 -5.03
C PRO A 70 11.14 11.03 -5.60
N LEU A 71 12.28 11.44 -6.15
CA LEU A 71 12.45 12.82 -6.67
C LEU A 71 11.52 13.17 -7.82
N ARG A 72 11.15 12.20 -8.61
CA ARG A 72 10.17 12.41 -9.69
C ARG A 72 8.81 11.89 -9.28
N ALA A 73 8.77 10.67 -8.80
CA ALA A 73 7.55 9.97 -8.48
C ALA A 73 6.49 10.14 -9.61
N THR A 74 5.30 10.62 -9.29
CA THR A 74 4.27 10.93 -10.30
C THR A 74 4.20 12.41 -10.67
N ASP A 75 5.14 13.22 -10.20
CA ASP A 75 5.14 14.69 -10.37
C ASP A 75 3.83 15.36 -9.89
N HIS A 76 3.15 14.75 -8.94
CA HIS A 76 1.88 15.23 -8.40
C HIS A 76 2.00 16.64 -7.81
N TRP A 77 3.16 16.99 -7.23
CA TRP A 77 3.41 18.34 -6.71
C TRP A 77 3.06 19.44 -7.71
N ASN A 78 3.35 19.21 -9.00
CA ASN A 78 3.06 20.14 -10.08
C ASN A 78 1.74 19.83 -10.80
N ARG A 79 1.30 18.56 -10.79
CA ARG A 79 0.19 18.05 -11.62
C ARG A 79 -1.07 17.70 -10.80
N TRP A 80 -1.16 18.13 -9.56
CA TRP A 80 -2.27 17.77 -8.67
C TRP A 80 -3.66 18.14 -9.21
N ARG A 81 -3.76 19.26 -9.99
CA ARG A 81 -5.03 19.64 -10.62
C ARG A 81 -5.49 18.60 -11.65
N GLU A 82 -4.56 18.08 -12.44
CA GLU A 82 -4.82 17.01 -13.41
C GLU A 82 -5.29 15.74 -12.70
N ASP A 83 -4.64 15.37 -11.60
CA ASP A 83 -4.99 14.19 -10.83
C ASP A 83 -6.35 14.36 -10.11
N ASN A 84 -6.64 15.53 -9.56
CA ASN A 84 -7.94 15.85 -8.97
C ASN A 84 -9.07 15.84 -10.00
N ASP A 85 -8.84 16.42 -11.20
CA ASP A 85 -9.79 16.40 -12.31
C ASP A 85 -10.09 14.96 -12.75
N LEU A 86 -9.04 14.15 -12.85
CA LEU A 86 -9.19 12.74 -13.21
C LEU A 86 -9.96 11.95 -12.15
N MET A 87 -9.67 12.17 -10.86
CA MET A 87 -10.37 11.55 -9.74
C MET A 87 -11.87 11.94 -9.73
N ALA A 88 -12.17 13.22 -9.96
CA ALA A 88 -13.54 13.72 -10.07
C ALA A 88 -14.27 13.11 -11.27
N SER A 89 -13.59 12.94 -12.41
CA SER A 89 -14.17 12.32 -13.61
C SER A 89 -14.55 10.85 -13.39
N LEU A 90 -13.90 10.17 -12.46
CA LEU A 90 -14.23 8.81 -12.04
C LEU A 90 -15.37 8.76 -11.00
N GLY A 91 -15.88 9.92 -10.54
CA GLY A 91 -16.97 9.99 -9.58
C GLY A 91 -16.64 9.46 -8.19
N LEU A 92 -15.36 9.44 -7.80
CA LEU A 92 -14.93 8.96 -6.50
C LEU A 92 -15.25 9.99 -5.42
N PRO A 93 -16.08 9.67 -4.39
CA PRO A 93 -16.55 10.66 -3.41
C PRO A 93 -15.57 10.95 -2.27
N ILE A 94 -14.53 10.14 -2.11
CA ILE A 94 -13.54 10.27 -1.03
C ILE A 94 -12.13 10.02 -1.56
N ALA A 95 -11.15 10.73 -0.99
CA ALA A 95 -9.73 10.53 -1.27
C ALA A 95 -8.91 10.60 0.02
N ARG A 96 -7.97 9.69 0.19
CA ARG A 96 -6.96 9.78 1.24
C ARG A 96 -5.65 10.25 0.63
N LEU A 97 -5.09 11.33 1.17
CA LEU A 97 -3.84 11.93 0.73
C LEU A 97 -2.93 12.21 1.93
N GLY A 98 -1.64 12.36 1.67
CA GLY A 98 -0.67 12.79 2.67
C GLY A 98 -0.31 14.25 2.52
N VAL A 99 0.22 14.84 3.60
CA VAL A 99 0.96 16.10 3.57
C VAL A 99 2.38 15.83 4.07
N GLU A 100 3.39 16.38 3.40
CA GLU A 100 4.78 16.01 3.66
C GLU A 100 5.41 16.90 4.72
N TRP A 101 5.74 16.29 5.88
CA TRP A 101 6.37 17.00 7.00
C TRP A 101 7.69 17.67 6.60
N ALA A 102 8.50 16.99 5.79
CA ALA A 102 9.80 17.49 5.35
C ALA A 102 9.71 18.79 4.55
N ARG A 103 8.60 19.00 3.82
CA ARG A 103 8.31 20.25 3.11
C ARG A 103 7.77 21.33 4.02
N ILE A 104 6.82 20.97 4.91
CA ILE A 104 6.11 21.91 5.77
C ILE A 104 7.04 22.48 6.85
N GLU A 105 7.92 21.66 7.44
CA GLU A 105 8.88 22.06 8.47
C GLU A 105 10.31 21.70 8.04
N PRO A 106 10.90 22.43 7.05
CA PRO A 106 12.21 22.11 6.49
C PRO A 106 13.36 22.22 7.52
N ARG A 107 13.19 23.00 8.59
CA ARG A 107 14.09 23.09 9.74
C ARG A 107 13.27 23.14 11.03
N PRO A 108 13.85 22.73 12.18
CA PRO A 108 13.13 22.67 13.45
C PRO A 108 12.46 23.99 13.82
N GLY A 109 11.12 24.05 13.83
CA GLY A 109 10.33 25.22 14.17
C GLY A 109 10.22 26.28 13.08
N GLU A 110 10.80 26.05 11.89
CA GLU A 110 10.64 26.91 10.72
C GLU A 110 9.63 26.28 9.76
N PHE A 111 8.49 26.95 9.56
CA PHE A 111 7.41 26.46 8.71
C PHE A 111 7.37 27.18 7.38
N ASP A 112 7.24 26.42 6.30
CA ASP A 112 7.03 26.97 4.96
C ASP A 112 5.53 27.16 4.69
N HIS A 113 5.08 28.40 4.83
CA HIS A 113 3.67 28.74 4.62
C HIS A 113 3.25 28.63 3.15
N ALA A 114 4.16 28.80 2.19
CA ALA A 114 3.84 28.63 0.77
C ALA A 114 3.52 27.16 0.44
N VAL A 115 4.21 26.23 1.11
CA VAL A 115 3.88 24.80 1.04
C VAL A 115 2.51 24.52 1.63
N LEU A 116 2.17 25.11 2.78
CA LEU A 116 0.85 24.97 3.38
C LEU A 116 -0.25 25.55 2.48
N ASP A 117 -0.02 26.71 1.89
CA ASP A 117 -0.96 27.35 0.94
C ASP A 117 -1.20 26.46 -0.29
N ARG A 118 -0.14 25.83 -0.81
CA ARG A 118 -0.25 24.88 -1.92
C ARG A 118 -1.11 23.64 -1.54
N TYR A 119 -0.96 23.09 -0.35
CA TYR A 119 -1.83 22.00 0.13
C TYR A 119 -3.27 22.48 0.33
N ARG A 120 -3.45 23.71 0.82
CA ARG A 120 -4.80 24.29 0.92
C ARG A 120 -5.48 24.40 -0.44
N GLU A 121 -4.76 24.86 -1.48
CA GLU A 121 -5.31 24.95 -2.84
C GLU A 121 -5.76 23.58 -3.36
N GLU A 122 -4.95 22.56 -3.20
CA GLU A 122 -5.27 21.19 -3.63
C GLU A 122 -6.49 20.62 -2.92
N ILE A 123 -6.53 20.75 -1.59
CA ILE A 123 -7.61 20.21 -0.76
C ILE A 123 -8.92 20.99 -1.01
N ALA A 124 -8.86 22.30 -1.20
CA ALA A 124 -10.02 23.11 -1.56
C ALA A 124 -10.59 22.67 -2.92
N ASP A 125 -9.73 22.44 -3.92
CA ASP A 125 -10.13 21.96 -5.24
C ASP A 125 -10.78 20.55 -5.20
N LEU A 126 -10.25 19.62 -4.37
CA LEU A 126 -10.91 18.33 -4.13
C LEU A 126 -12.33 18.52 -3.57
N ARG A 127 -12.48 19.39 -2.57
CA ARG A 127 -13.78 19.67 -1.95
C ARG A 127 -14.76 20.33 -2.93
N ASP A 128 -14.28 21.28 -3.73
CA ASP A 128 -15.10 21.93 -4.76
C ASP A 128 -15.61 20.93 -5.81
N LYS A 129 -14.84 19.87 -6.06
CA LYS A 129 -15.22 18.72 -6.90
C LYS A 129 -16.10 17.69 -6.19
N GLY A 130 -16.46 17.91 -4.92
CA GLY A 130 -17.30 17.02 -4.12
C GLY A 130 -16.55 15.81 -3.53
N ILE A 131 -15.22 15.82 -3.57
CA ILE A 131 -14.38 14.75 -3.02
C ILE A 131 -13.99 15.11 -1.58
N ARG A 132 -14.36 14.26 -0.62
CA ARG A 132 -14.05 14.45 0.80
C ARG A 132 -12.63 13.97 1.10
N PRO A 133 -11.74 14.84 1.61
CA PRO A 133 -10.36 14.48 1.92
C PRO A 133 -10.25 13.79 3.29
N LEU A 134 -9.46 12.71 3.37
CA LEU A 134 -8.89 12.12 4.59
C LEU A 134 -7.39 12.41 4.56
N VAL A 135 -6.90 13.28 5.45
CA VAL A 135 -5.51 13.74 5.42
C VAL A 135 -4.62 12.96 6.38
N THR A 136 -3.52 12.42 5.88
CA THR A 136 -2.50 11.70 6.65
C THR A 136 -1.36 12.64 7.01
N LEU A 137 -1.08 12.79 8.33
CA LEU A 137 -0.02 13.68 8.83
C LEU A 137 1.37 13.07 8.76
N HIS A 138 1.52 11.75 8.94
CA HIS A 138 2.82 11.08 8.81
C HIS A 138 2.68 9.75 8.09
N HIS A 139 3.44 9.60 6.98
CA HIS A 139 3.46 8.37 6.18
C HIS A 139 4.90 7.96 5.88
N PHE A 140 5.60 7.40 6.89
CA PHE A 140 6.95 6.81 6.86
C PHE A 140 8.11 7.81 6.75
N VAL A 141 7.90 8.98 6.15
CA VAL A 141 8.94 9.92 5.77
C VAL A 141 9.20 10.95 6.86
N ASN A 142 10.47 11.23 7.12
CA ASN A 142 10.88 12.21 8.11
C ASN A 142 11.73 13.33 7.50
N PRO A 143 11.58 14.58 7.97
CA PRO A 143 12.54 15.63 7.66
C PRO A 143 13.96 15.21 8.06
N ARG A 144 14.96 15.57 7.27
CA ARG A 144 16.37 15.24 7.57
C ARG A 144 16.79 15.64 8.98
N TRP A 145 16.35 16.83 9.43
CA TRP A 145 16.68 17.29 10.77
C TRP A 145 16.10 16.43 11.88
N PHE A 146 14.89 15.88 11.67
CA PHE A 146 14.24 14.98 12.62
C PHE A 146 14.90 13.60 12.61
N ALA A 147 15.18 13.06 11.43
CA ALA A 147 15.92 11.81 11.26
C ALA A 147 17.32 11.88 11.88
N ALA A 148 18.06 12.98 11.67
CA ALA A 148 19.38 13.20 12.25
C ALA A 148 19.39 13.23 13.80
N ARG A 149 18.25 13.57 14.43
CA ARG A 149 18.06 13.53 15.89
C ARG A 149 17.59 12.16 16.40
N GLY A 150 17.47 11.17 15.51
CA GLY A 150 17.02 9.81 15.82
C GLY A 150 15.54 9.55 15.53
N GLY A 151 14.83 10.46 14.88
CA GLY A 151 13.43 10.30 14.52
C GLY A 151 12.57 9.93 15.73
N PHE A 152 11.65 9.00 15.56
CA PHE A 152 10.79 8.52 16.66
C PHE A 152 11.53 7.67 17.72
N THR A 153 12.82 7.40 17.61
CA THR A 153 13.58 6.82 18.72
C THR A 153 13.94 7.85 19.79
N ALA A 154 13.95 9.14 19.44
CA ALA A 154 14.27 10.24 20.34
C ALA A 154 13.18 10.48 21.39
N LYS A 155 13.58 10.89 22.61
CA LYS A 155 12.64 11.10 23.72
C LYS A 155 11.69 12.28 23.50
N ASP A 156 12.12 13.28 22.74
CA ASP A 156 11.36 14.50 22.42
C ASP A 156 10.63 14.42 21.06
N SER A 157 10.63 13.25 20.43
CA SER A 157 10.03 13.03 19.12
C SER A 157 8.54 13.40 19.07
N ALA A 158 7.78 13.04 20.11
CA ALA A 158 6.35 13.39 20.19
C ALA A 158 6.14 14.92 20.23
N ALA A 159 7.00 15.67 20.94
CA ALA A 159 6.90 17.13 20.98
C ALA A 159 7.18 17.77 19.60
N ALA A 160 8.17 17.24 18.87
CA ALA A 160 8.46 17.69 17.51
C ALA A 160 7.30 17.39 16.56
N TYR A 161 6.77 16.16 16.59
CA TYR A 161 5.62 15.77 15.79
C TYR A 161 4.38 16.64 16.09
N LEU A 162 4.07 16.87 17.36
CA LEU A 162 2.89 17.66 17.75
C LEU A 162 2.98 19.12 17.31
N ARG A 163 4.16 19.74 17.36
CA ARG A 163 4.38 21.08 16.83
C ARG A 163 4.08 21.17 15.33
N TYR A 164 4.56 20.19 14.55
CA TYR A 164 4.24 20.07 13.14
C TYR A 164 2.75 19.85 12.92
N ALA A 165 2.17 18.88 13.63
CA ALA A 165 0.74 18.52 13.51
C ALA A 165 -0.16 19.74 13.85
N GLU A 166 0.16 20.50 14.92
CA GLU A 166 -0.59 21.69 15.29
C GLU A 166 -0.60 22.75 14.17
N THR A 167 0.58 23.03 13.62
CA THR A 167 0.71 24.03 12.54
C THR A 167 -0.07 23.60 11.31
N THR A 168 0.04 22.33 10.92
CA THR A 168 -0.65 21.76 9.75
C THR A 168 -2.16 21.75 9.94
N VAL A 169 -2.64 21.24 11.08
CA VAL A 169 -4.09 21.17 11.37
C VAL A 169 -4.71 22.57 11.43
N ARG A 170 -4.05 23.54 12.07
CA ARG A 170 -4.54 24.94 12.08
C ARG A 170 -4.57 25.57 10.68
N ALA A 171 -3.57 25.25 9.85
CA ALA A 171 -3.54 25.77 8.48
C ALA A 171 -4.64 25.19 7.59
N LEU A 172 -5.14 23.98 7.89
CA LEU A 172 -6.15 23.25 7.10
C LEU A 172 -7.51 23.14 7.80
N ASP A 173 -7.72 23.83 8.92
CA ASP A 173 -8.86 23.68 9.83
C ASP A 173 -10.23 23.89 9.17
N ASP A 174 -10.33 24.81 8.21
CA ASP A 174 -11.55 25.12 7.45
C ASP A 174 -11.81 24.14 6.29
N LEU A 175 -10.84 23.31 5.94
CA LEU A 175 -10.89 22.41 4.77
C LEU A 175 -10.93 20.92 5.14
N VAL A 176 -10.39 20.53 6.28
CA VAL A 176 -10.19 19.13 6.66
C VAL A 176 -10.78 18.85 8.04
N ASP A 177 -11.69 17.88 8.11
CA ASP A 177 -12.27 17.38 9.35
C ASP A 177 -11.78 15.95 9.68
N GLU A 178 -11.14 15.26 8.72
CA GLU A 178 -10.81 13.84 8.80
C GLU A 178 -9.31 13.62 8.70
N TRP A 179 -8.74 12.97 9.76
CA TRP A 179 -7.30 12.88 9.93
C TRP A 179 -6.82 11.47 10.24
N VAL A 180 -5.78 11.04 9.55
CA VAL A 180 -4.91 9.94 9.96
C VAL A 180 -3.65 10.55 10.56
N THR A 181 -3.40 10.33 11.84
CA THR A 181 -2.22 10.89 12.50
C THR A 181 -0.93 10.23 12.03
N ILE A 182 -0.90 8.91 11.99
CA ILE A 182 0.28 8.11 11.61
C ILE A 182 -0.19 6.91 10.78
N ASN A 183 0.48 6.68 9.66
CA ASN A 183 0.31 5.49 8.85
C ASN A 183 1.19 4.36 9.36
N GLU A 184 0.62 3.18 9.56
CA GLU A 184 1.27 1.88 9.79
C GLU A 184 2.47 1.94 10.76
N PRO A 185 2.30 2.36 12.02
CA PRO A 185 3.42 2.49 12.94
C PRO A 185 4.18 1.18 13.15
N ASN A 186 3.53 0.03 13.02
CA ASN A 186 4.15 -1.30 13.09
C ASN A 186 5.05 -1.60 11.89
N VAL A 187 4.62 -1.27 10.67
CA VAL A 187 5.42 -1.44 9.45
C VAL A 187 6.59 -0.46 9.47
N TYR A 188 6.33 0.82 9.74
CA TYR A 188 7.37 1.83 9.87
C TYR A 188 8.47 1.40 10.86
N ALA A 189 8.11 0.98 12.07
CA ALA A 189 9.07 0.55 13.09
C ALA A 189 9.87 -0.69 12.67
N THR A 190 9.20 -1.68 12.05
CA THR A 190 9.86 -2.94 11.67
C THR A 190 10.73 -2.80 10.42
N GLN A 191 10.29 -2.06 9.41
CA GLN A 191 11.10 -1.79 8.22
C GLN A 191 12.36 -1.00 8.55
N ALA A 192 12.22 0.07 9.34
CA ALA A 192 13.32 0.95 9.72
C ALA A 192 14.33 0.29 10.67
N HIS A 193 13.84 -0.51 11.65
CA HIS A 193 14.65 -0.93 12.80
C HIS A 193 14.74 -2.44 13.05
N MET A 194 14.13 -3.29 12.18
CA MET A 194 14.28 -4.75 12.24
C MET A 194 14.78 -5.32 10.92
N PHE A 195 14.15 -4.95 9.79
CA PHE A 195 14.41 -5.58 8.49
C PHE A 195 15.40 -4.82 7.62
N ARG A 196 15.71 -3.54 7.95
CA ARG A 196 16.61 -2.68 7.17
C ARG A 196 16.10 -2.44 5.75
N SER A 197 14.80 -2.36 5.57
CA SER A 197 14.15 -2.08 4.30
C SER A 197 13.66 -0.62 4.16
N GLY A 198 14.07 0.24 5.09
CA GLY A 198 13.81 1.68 5.08
C GLY A 198 14.76 2.42 6.02
N PRO A 199 14.84 3.76 5.94
CA PRO A 199 15.71 4.57 6.78
C PRO A 199 15.33 4.45 8.28
N PRO A 200 16.29 4.48 9.21
CA PRO A 200 17.73 4.56 9.03
C PRO A 200 18.41 3.20 8.73
N GLY A 201 17.66 2.12 8.59
CA GLY A 201 18.17 0.82 8.19
C GLY A 201 19.03 0.09 9.23
N ASN A 202 18.77 0.30 10.51
CA ASN A 202 19.48 -0.42 11.57
C ASN A 202 18.75 -1.73 11.98
N LYS A 203 19.40 -2.58 12.80
CA LYS A 203 18.78 -3.77 13.41
C LYS A 203 18.79 -3.61 14.91
N SER A 204 17.73 -3.08 15.48
CA SER A 204 17.62 -2.77 16.90
C SER A 204 16.22 -3.00 17.42
N TRP A 205 16.00 -4.11 18.12
CA TRP A 205 14.76 -4.37 18.85
C TRP A 205 14.38 -3.23 19.80
N ARG A 206 15.40 -2.66 20.49
CA ARG A 206 15.19 -1.54 21.41
C ARG A 206 14.60 -0.32 20.68
N ASP A 207 15.13 0.00 19.50
CA ASP A 207 14.69 1.16 18.72
C ASP A 207 13.31 0.90 18.12
N THR A 208 13.03 -0.33 17.63
CA THR A 208 11.70 -0.74 17.21
C THR A 208 10.66 -0.48 18.31
N MET A 209 10.93 -0.94 19.55
CA MET A 209 10.01 -0.73 20.66
C MET A 209 9.92 0.75 21.07
N ALA A 210 11.00 1.53 20.92
CA ALA A 210 10.99 2.97 21.18
C ALA A 210 10.12 3.71 20.15
N VAL A 211 10.22 3.37 18.87
CA VAL A 211 9.39 3.93 17.81
C VAL A 211 7.92 3.62 18.05
N LEU A 212 7.57 2.35 18.27
CA LEU A 212 6.16 1.95 18.54
C LEU A 212 5.57 2.68 19.74
N ARG A 213 6.36 2.85 20.80
CA ARG A 213 5.95 3.61 21.99
C ARG A 213 5.74 5.08 21.67
N ASN A 214 6.72 5.71 21.01
CA ASN A 214 6.70 7.16 20.80
C ASN A 214 5.68 7.57 19.74
N THR A 215 5.42 6.73 18.73
CA THR A 215 4.32 6.93 17.78
C THR A 215 2.96 6.80 18.47
N ALA A 216 2.79 5.88 19.43
CA ALA A 216 1.57 5.80 20.21
C ALA A 216 1.34 7.06 21.07
N VAL A 217 2.39 7.59 21.72
CA VAL A 217 2.31 8.86 22.46
C VAL A 217 1.97 10.01 21.52
N SER A 218 2.58 10.06 20.34
CA SER A 218 2.32 11.08 19.32
C SER A 218 0.87 11.02 18.82
N HIS A 219 0.36 9.83 18.57
CA HIS A 219 -1.03 9.64 18.15
C HIS A 219 -2.02 10.08 19.22
N ILE A 220 -1.88 9.60 20.48
CA ILE A 220 -2.79 9.92 21.57
C ILE A 220 -2.86 11.44 21.81
N ARG A 221 -1.70 12.09 21.89
CA ARG A 221 -1.63 13.56 22.05
C ARG A 221 -2.08 14.31 20.80
N GLY A 222 -1.83 13.76 19.62
CA GLY A 222 -2.33 14.30 18.35
C GLY A 222 -3.85 14.22 18.25
N TYR A 223 -4.45 13.13 18.73
CA TYR A 223 -5.90 12.99 18.85
C TYR A 223 -6.50 14.12 19.70
N GLU A 224 -5.97 14.33 20.91
CA GLU A 224 -6.40 15.41 21.80
C GLU A 224 -6.17 16.80 21.21
N LEU A 225 -5.01 17.00 20.54
CA LEU A 225 -4.66 18.25 19.89
C LEU A 225 -5.67 18.62 18.80
N ILE A 226 -5.99 17.67 17.91
CA ILE A 226 -6.90 17.91 16.79
C ILE A 226 -8.31 18.18 17.30
N HIS A 227 -8.82 17.41 18.27
CA HIS A 227 -10.08 17.67 18.92
C HIS A 227 -10.08 19.00 19.68
N GLY A 228 -8.95 19.38 20.27
CA GLY A 228 -8.79 20.71 20.92
C GLY A 228 -8.90 21.88 19.95
N ILE A 229 -8.53 21.69 18.68
CA ILE A 229 -8.63 22.73 17.63
C ILE A 229 -10.03 22.70 17.00
N GLN A 230 -10.55 21.52 16.62
CA GLN A 230 -11.72 21.37 15.76
C GLN A 230 -13.00 20.97 16.51
N GLY A 231 -12.89 20.57 17.78
CA GLY A 231 -14.03 20.08 18.56
C GLY A 231 -14.63 18.80 17.97
N ASP A 232 -15.95 18.70 18.01
CA ASP A 232 -16.71 17.53 17.57
C ASP A 232 -16.72 17.30 16.05
N ARG A 233 -16.23 18.28 15.26
CA ARG A 233 -16.11 18.12 13.80
C ARG A 233 -15.05 17.09 13.45
N ALA A 234 -13.97 17.04 14.24
CA ALA A 234 -12.85 16.18 13.97
C ALA A 234 -13.24 14.70 13.93
N LYS A 235 -12.70 13.99 12.95
CA LYS A 235 -12.67 12.52 12.87
C LYS A 235 -11.22 12.08 12.77
N VAL A 236 -10.69 11.54 13.86
CA VAL A 236 -9.27 11.23 13.97
C VAL A 236 -9.07 9.73 14.18
N GLY A 237 -8.15 9.15 13.43
CA GLY A 237 -7.74 7.77 13.58
C GLY A 237 -6.26 7.56 13.26
N ILE A 238 -5.86 6.31 13.25
CA ILE A 238 -4.59 5.85 12.70
C ILE A 238 -4.89 4.88 11.55
N ALA A 239 -4.01 4.75 10.59
CA ALA A 239 -4.08 3.66 9.63
C ALA A 239 -3.23 2.50 10.16
N HIS A 240 -3.88 1.49 10.72
CA HIS A 240 -3.22 0.35 11.33
C HIS A 240 -3.06 -0.78 10.33
N HIS A 241 -1.82 -1.23 10.09
CA HIS A 241 -1.59 -2.40 9.24
C HIS A 241 -1.91 -3.68 10.00
N ALA A 242 -2.76 -4.50 9.44
CA ALA A 242 -3.03 -5.83 9.97
C ALA A 242 -2.93 -6.90 8.88
N ARG A 243 -2.50 -8.10 9.28
CA ARG A 243 -2.43 -9.30 8.46
C ARG A 243 -3.26 -10.42 9.09
N ALA A 244 -3.82 -11.28 8.28
CA ALA A 244 -4.45 -12.51 8.76
C ALA A 244 -3.36 -13.57 9.02
N PHE A 245 -2.75 -13.58 10.21
CA PHE A 245 -1.77 -14.59 10.59
C PHE A 245 -2.43 -15.95 10.82
N ALA A 246 -2.15 -16.92 9.98
CA ALA A 246 -2.72 -18.26 10.05
C ALA A 246 -1.65 -19.35 10.22
N PRO A 247 -1.86 -20.36 11.07
CA PRO A 247 -0.91 -21.48 11.18
C PRO A 247 -0.89 -22.28 9.87
N ARG A 248 0.28 -22.46 9.25
CA ARG A 248 0.41 -23.26 8.02
C ARG A 248 -0.18 -24.67 8.17
N ASN A 249 -0.04 -25.25 9.34
CA ASN A 249 -0.74 -26.48 9.72
C ASN A 249 -1.55 -26.22 11.00
N PRO A 250 -2.89 -26.12 10.91
CA PRO A 250 -3.75 -25.83 12.06
C PRO A 250 -3.77 -26.93 13.11
N ARG A 251 -3.32 -28.15 12.78
CA ARG A 251 -3.19 -29.26 13.73
C ARG A 251 -1.87 -29.20 14.52
N ASN A 252 -0.87 -28.48 14.03
CA ASN A 252 0.42 -28.34 14.70
C ASN A 252 0.34 -27.25 15.80
N PRO A 253 0.52 -27.60 17.09
CA PRO A 253 0.44 -26.63 18.18
C PRO A 253 1.55 -25.55 18.13
N LEU A 254 2.73 -25.88 17.58
CA LEU A 254 3.82 -24.91 17.39
C LEU A 254 3.42 -23.84 16.37
N HIS A 255 2.88 -24.22 15.20
CA HIS A 255 2.45 -23.26 14.18
C HIS A 255 1.34 -22.35 14.72
N ARG A 256 0.40 -22.91 15.52
CA ARG A 256 -0.64 -22.10 16.19
C ARG A 256 -0.05 -21.13 17.20
N GLY A 257 0.93 -21.57 17.98
CA GLY A 257 1.64 -20.72 18.94
C GLY A 257 2.37 -19.58 18.25
N LEU A 258 3.15 -19.88 17.22
CA LEU A 258 3.90 -18.88 16.45
C LEU A 258 2.99 -17.88 15.74
N ALA A 259 1.89 -18.32 15.12
CA ALA A 259 0.93 -17.41 14.50
C ALA A 259 0.33 -16.42 15.50
N ARG A 260 0.01 -16.88 16.73
CA ARG A 260 -0.48 -15.99 17.80
C ARG A 260 0.59 -15.01 18.27
N VAL A 261 1.84 -15.46 18.41
CA VAL A 261 2.96 -14.59 18.83
C VAL A 261 3.24 -13.54 17.77
N ASN A 262 3.32 -13.92 16.50
CA ASN A 262 3.53 -12.97 15.40
C ASN A 262 2.41 -11.94 15.35
N ARG A 263 1.15 -12.37 15.38
CA ARG A 263 0.00 -11.47 15.46
C ARG A 263 0.11 -10.53 16.66
N HIS A 264 0.36 -11.07 17.85
CA HIS A 264 0.42 -10.28 19.09
C HIS A 264 1.50 -9.21 19.04
N LEU A 265 2.72 -9.58 18.64
CA LEU A 265 3.85 -8.64 18.62
C LEU A 265 3.77 -7.63 17.47
N PHE A 266 3.26 -8.04 16.30
CA PHE A 266 3.22 -7.19 15.13
C PHE A 266 2.06 -6.20 15.14
N GLN A 267 0.85 -6.63 15.59
CA GLN A 267 -0.34 -5.80 15.48
C GLN A 267 -1.09 -5.58 16.79
N ASP A 268 -1.25 -6.59 17.68
CA ASP A 268 -2.13 -6.44 18.84
C ASP A 268 -1.62 -5.43 19.87
N ILE A 269 -0.32 -5.51 20.27
CA ILE A 269 0.29 -4.57 21.22
C ILE A 269 0.37 -3.15 20.65
N VAL A 270 0.44 -3.01 19.35
CA VAL A 270 0.46 -1.72 18.64
C VAL A 270 -0.93 -1.10 18.66
N ALA A 271 -1.95 -1.85 18.27
CA ALA A 271 -3.35 -1.40 18.34
C ALA A 271 -3.76 -1.03 19.78
N ASP A 272 -3.43 -1.85 20.77
CA ASP A 272 -3.70 -1.57 22.20
C ASP A 272 -3.06 -0.25 22.65
N ALA A 273 -1.81 0.00 22.27
CA ALA A 273 -1.10 1.22 22.67
C ALA A 273 -1.68 2.47 21.99
N HIS A 274 -1.94 2.43 20.69
CA HIS A 274 -2.43 3.60 19.93
C HIS A 274 -3.91 3.87 20.21
N LEU A 275 -4.77 2.86 20.10
CA LEU A 275 -6.22 3.07 20.13
C LEU A 275 -6.81 3.18 21.55
N ALA A 276 -6.18 2.56 22.55
CA ALA A 276 -6.68 2.50 23.91
C ALA A 276 -5.68 2.98 24.99
N GLY A 277 -4.49 3.46 24.61
CA GLY A 277 -3.47 3.89 25.57
C GLY A 277 -2.94 2.76 26.46
N LYS A 278 -3.12 1.49 26.08
CA LYS A 278 -2.69 0.31 26.84
C LYS A 278 -1.32 -0.15 26.40
N PHE A 279 -0.28 0.29 27.11
CA PHE A 279 1.09 -0.04 26.76
C PHE A 279 1.50 -1.41 27.30
N HIS A 280 1.86 -2.31 26.40
CA HIS A 280 2.47 -3.60 26.74
C HIS A 280 3.81 -3.37 27.48
N PRO A 281 4.27 -4.29 28.38
CA PRO A 281 5.56 -4.16 29.07
C PRO A 281 6.75 -3.87 28.13
N LEU A 282 6.78 -4.46 26.94
CA LEU A 282 7.79 -4.17 25.91
C LEU A 282 7.80 -2.70 25.45
N LEU A 283 6.66 -2.02 25.52
CA LEU A 283 6.50 -0.61 25.17
C LEU A 283 6.62 0.32 26.40
N GLY A 284 7.07 -0.20 27.56
CA GLY A 284 7.25 0.56 28.79
C GLY A 284 6.13 0.36 29.82
N GLY A 285 5.10 -0.42 29.51
CA GLY A 285 4.04 -0.80 30.42
C GLY A 285 3.21 0.38 30.94
N ALA A 286 2.48 0.16 32.03
CA ALA A 286 1.56 1.13 32.62
C ALA A 286 2.20 2.49 33.02
N LYS A 287 3.54 2.58 33.13
CA LYS A 287 4.21 3.85 33.40
C LYS A 287 4.04 4.85 32.26
N MET A 288 3.98 4.37 31.02
CA MET A 288 3.84 5.22 29.84
C MET A 288 2.45 5.87 29.72
N GLY A 289 1.40 5.15 30.17
CA GLY A 289 0.04 5.67 30.13
C GLY A 289 -0.32 6.66 31.23
N ARG A 290 0.53 6.84 32.28
CA ARG A 290 0.15 7.66 33.45
C ARG A 290 -0.07 9.14 33.14
N ASP A 291 0.74 9.67 32.21
CA ASP A 291 0.75 11.08 31.84
C ASP A 291 0.00 11.34 30.53
N LEU A 292 -0.72 10.33 30.05
CA LEU A 292 -1.53 10.41 28.84
C LEU A 292 -3.02 10.46 29.20
N PRO A 293 -3.86 11.11 28.39
CA PRO A 293 -5.31 11.02 28.50
C PRO A 293 -5.77 9.57 28.56
N SER A 294 -6.76 9.29 29.38
CA SER A 294 -7.34 7.94 29.47
C SER A 294 -8.55 7.83 28.55
N GLY A 295 -8.74 6.67 27.94
CA GLY A 295 -9.93 6.39 27.16
C GLY A 295 -9.64 5.92 25.75
N ARG A 296 -10.57 6.19 24.87
CA ARG A 296 -10.52 5.86 23.45
C ARG A 296 -9.86 7.01 22.69
N HIS A 297 -8.93 6.68 21.83
CA HIS A 297 -8.17 7.65 21.04
C HIS A 297 -8.38 7.46 19.53
N HIS A 298 -9.63 7.25 19.11
CA HIS A 298 -10.02 7.10 17.72
C HIS A 298 -11.51 7.40 17.53
N ASP A 299 -11.89 8.01 16.44
CA ASP A 299 -13.27 8.17 15.99
C ASP A 299 -13.64 7.09 14.99
N PHE A 300 -12.66 6.59 14.24
CA PHE A 300 -12.74 5.44 13.35
C PHE A 300 -11.52 4.53 13.51
N LEU A 301 -11.69 3.27 13.20
CA LEU A 301 -10.64 2.27 13.17
C LEU A 301 -10.10 2.17 11.73
N GLY A 302 -8.96 2.81 11.45
CA GLY A 302 -8.32 2.72 10.14
C GLY A 302 -7.59 1.38 10.00
N LEU A 303 -7.89 0.64 8.93
CA LEU A 303 -7.30 -0.65 8.62
C LEU A 303 -6.63 -0.63 7.25
N ASN A 304 -5.32 -0.91 7.21
CA ASN A 304 -4.60 -1.27 6.00
C ASN A 304 -4.47 -2.80 5.97
N TYR A 305 -5.01 -3.42 4.92
CA TYR A 305 -4.98 -4.87 4.74
C TYR A 305 -4.59 -5.25 3.33
N TYR A 306 -3.63 -6.16 3.20
CA TYR A 306 -3.15 -6.61 1.88
C TYR A 306 -3.16 -8.12 1.71
N SER A 307 -2.87 -8.91 2.78
CA SER A 307 -2.58 -10.32 2.58
C SER A 307 -2.73 -11.15 3.86
N ARG A 308 -2.84 -12.47 3.66
CA ARG A 308 -2.71 -13.48 4.71
C ARG A 308 -1.27 -13.98 4.78
N THR A 309 -0.81 -14.32 5.98
CA THR A 309 0.49 -14.90 6.24
C THR A 309 0.37 -16.32 6.80
N ALA A 310 0.94 -17.30 6.10
CA ALA A 310 1.02 -18.69 6.56
C ALA A 310 2.27 -18.88 7.44
N VAL A 311 2.05 -19.12 8.74
CA VAL A 311 3.11 -19.21 9.75
C VAL A 311 3.45 -20.66 10.07
N ASP A 312 4.72 -21.04 9.88
CA ASP A 312 5.26 -22.36 10.31
C ASP A 312 6.53 -22.23 11.15
N LYS A 313 7.26 -21.13 11.00
CA LYS A 313 8.48 -20.78 11.72
C LYS A 313 8.50 -19.29 12.02
N LEU A 314 9.65 -18.67 12.03
CA LEU A 314 9.81 -17.21 12.12
C LEU A 314 9.70 -16.54 10.74
N ASP A 315 9.57 -17.32 9.67
CA ASP A 315 9.45 -16.81 8.31
C ASP A 315 7.98 -16.63 7.92
N ASP A 316 7.67 -15.50 7.32
CA ASP A 316 6.41 -15.24 6.65
C ASP A 316 6.34 -16.06 5.35
N GLY A 317 5.14 -16.53 4.99
CA GLY A 317 4.96 -17.29 3.76
C GLY A 317 3.51 -17.28 3.29
N THR A 318 3.27 -17.84 2.12
CA THR A 318 1.95 -18.07 1.56
C THR A 318 1.52 -19.52 1.68
N PHE A 319 0.24 -19.81 1.63
CA PHE A 319 -0.23 -21.19 1.54
C PHE A 319 0.03 -21.76 0.14
N VAL A 320 0.39 -23.05 0.08
CA VAL A 320 0.64 -23.72 -1.21
C VAL A 320 -0.64 -23.72 -2.04
N GLY A 321 -0.55 -23.23 -3.28
CA GLY A 321 -1.67 -23.16 -4.22
C GLY A 321 -2.66 -22.01 -3.97
N ALA A 322 -2.40 -21.14 -2.97
CA ALA A 322 -3.17 -19.93 -2.80
C ALA A 322 -2.89 -18.93 -3.95
N PRO A 323 -3.88 -18.14 -4.38
CA PRO A 323 -3.66 -17.09 -5.36
C PRO A 323 -2.73 -16.02 -4.77
N VAL A 324 -1.78 -15.54 -5.58
CA VAL A 324 -0.84 -14.49 -5.19
C VAL A 324 -0.80 -13.37 -6.23
N ASN A 325 -0.44 -12.17 -5.78
CA ASN A 325 -0.15 -11.05 -6.67
C ASN A 325 1.29 -11.11 -7.21
N ASP A 326 1.67 -10.14 -8.03
CA ASP A 326 2.99 -10.11 -8.67
C ASP A 326 4.16 -9.84 -7.69
N LEU A 327 3.88 -9.45 -6.45
CA LEU A 327 4.86 -9.42 -5.34
C LEU A 327 4.88 -10.71 -4.51
N GLY A 328 4.08 -11.73 -4.87
CA GLY A 328 3.98 -12.99 -4.15
C GLY A 328 3.12 -12.92 -2.87
N TRP A 329 2.34 -11.86 -2.68
CA TRP A 329 1.43 -11.74 -1.55
C TRP A 329 0.14 -12.50 -1.80
N GLU A 330 -0.31 -13.24 -0.81
CA GLU A 330 -1.54 -14.02 -0.92
C GLU A 330 -2.78 -13.13 -1.02
N ILE A 331 -3.63 -13.40 -1.99
CA ILE A 331 -4.94 -12.76 -2.17
C ILE A 331 -5.95 -13.50 -1.31
N TYR A 332 -6.45 -12.85 -0.23
CA TYR A 332 -7.37 -13.46 0.73
C TYR A 332 -8.39 -12.43 1.24
N PRO A 333 -9.50 -12.23 0.51
CA PRO A 333 -10.50 -11.21 0.84
C PRO A 333 -11.14 -11.36 2.23
N GLU A 334 -11.40 -12.59 2.69
CA GLU A 334 -11.98 -12.87 3.99
C GLU A 334 -11.11 -12.34 5.14
N GLY A 335 -9.80 -12.30 4.96
CA GLY A 335 -8.85 -11.80 5.94
C GLY A 335 -9.01 -10.31 6.24
N LEU A 336 -9.47 -9.53 5.28
CA LEU A 336 -9.82 -8.12 5.50
C LEU A 336 -10.95 -8.01 6.54
N VAL A 337 -12.00 -8.79 6.35
CA VAL A 337 -13.15 -8.81 7.25
C VAL A 337 -12.79 -9.40 8.61
N GLU A 338 -11.94 -10.45 8.66
CA GLU A 338 -11.43 -11.02 9.92
C GLU A 338 -10.67 -9.96 10.74
N CYS A 339 -9.77 -9.20 10.11
CA CYS A 339 -9.02 -8.13 10.76
C CYS A 339 -9.92 -6.96 11.18
N ALA A 340 -10.85 -6.55 10.33
CA ALA A 340 -11.81 -5.48 10.63
C ALA A 340 -12.71 -5.86 11.82
N ARG A 341 -13.22 -7.10 11.84
CA ARG A 341 -14.05 -7.63 12.95
C ARG A 341 -13.28 -7.64 14.26
N ASP A 342 -12.02 -8.10 14.26
CA ASP A 342 -11.18 -8.09 15.45
C ASP A 342 -10.99 -6.68 16.03
N LEU A 343 -10.65 -5.72 15.18
CA LEU A 343 -10.51 -4.32 15.60
C LEU A 343 -11.83 -3.78 16.17
N HIS A 344 -12.95 -3.98 15.46
CA HIS A 344 -14.26 -3.52 15.91
C HIS A 344 -14.66 -4.15 17.25
N GLN A 345 -14.48 -5.45 17.43
CA GLN A 345 -14.81 -6.15 18.67
C GLN A 345 -13.97 -5.70 19.86
N ARG A 346 -12.70 -5.35 19.64
CA ARG A 346 -11.77 -4.93 20.70
C ARG A 346 -11.94 -3.46 21.09
N PHE A 347 -12.20 -2.59 20.14
CA PHE A 347 -12.13 -1.14 20.37
C PHE A 347 -13.46 -0.41 20.14
N GLY A 348 -14.39 -1.01 19.41
CA GLY A 348 -15.67 -0.39 19.03
C GLY A 348 -15.50 0.74 18.01
N GLY A 349 -16.61 1.18 17.42
CA GLY A 349 -16.63 2.24 16.42
C GLY A 349 -16.61 1.73 14.98
N PRO A 350 -16.78 2.62 13.99
CA PRO A 350 -16.77 2.27 12.59
C PRO A 350 -15.35 1.89 12.12
N VAL A 351 -15.28 1.01 11.12
CA VAL A 351 -14.03 0.63 10.47
C VAL A 351 -13.95 1.32 9.11
N TRP A 352 -12.82 1.95 8.84
CA TRP A 352 -12.48 2.48 7.52
C TRP A 352 -11.31 1.69 6.97
N ILE A 353 -11.49 1.06 5.81
CA ILE A 353 -10.39 0.41 5.11
C ILE A 353 -9.56 1.52 4.48
N THR A 354 -8.53 1.95 5.19
CA THR A 354 -7.68 3.08 4.81
C THR A 354 -6.70 2.74 3.70
N GLU A 355 -6.41 1.43 3.51
CA GLU A 355 -5.72 0.90 2.34
C GLU A 355 -6.10 -0.56 2.10
N ASN A 356 -6.39 -0.91 0.85
CA ASN A 356 -6.43 -2.27 0.33
C ASN A 356 -6.09 -2.25 -1.15
N GLY A 357 -5.13 -3.05 -1.59
CA GLY A 357 -4.66 -3.03 -2.96
C GLY A 357 -3.83 -4.24 -3.33
N THR A 358 -3.48 -4.33 -4.61
CA THR A 358 -2.69 -5.42 -5.16
C THR A 358 -1.76 -4.93 -6.25
N CYS A 359 -0.54 -5.46 -6.26
CA CYS A 359 0.38 -5.30 -7.38
C CYS A 359 -0.10 -6.18 -8.54
N ASP A 360 -0.32 -5.57 -9.71
CA ASP A 360 -0.74 -6.24 -10.94
C ASP A 360 0.01 -5.59 -12.11
N LEU A 361 1.00 -6.29 -12.63
CA LEU A 361 1.87 -5.83 -13.72
C LEU A 361 1.23 -6.00 -15.11
N GLY A 362 0.04 -6.56 -15.16
CA GLY A 362 -0.62 -6.90 -16.42
C GLY A 362 -0.03 -8.15 -17.10
N ASP A 363 -0.55 -8.45 -18.28
CA ASP A 363 -0.09 -9.58 -19.11
C ASP A 363 0.90 -9.05 -20.17
N PRO A 364 2.17 -9.48 -20.15
CA PRO A 364 3.16 -9.00 -21.12
C PRO A 364 2.87 -9.40 -22.58
N GLY A 365 1.86 -10.26 -22.81
CA GLY A 365 1.54 -10.78 -24.14
C GLY A 365 2.61 -11.76 -24.70
N PRO A 366 2.38 -12.36 -25.88
CA PRO A 366 3.24 -13.42 -26.41
C PRO A 366 4.64 -12.97 -26.88
N SER A 367 4.97 -11.69 -26.87
CA SER A 367 6.29 -11.13 -27.28
C SER A 367 7.14 -10.57 -26.14
N GLY A 368 6.69 -10.63 -24.90
CA GLY A 368 7.47 -10.18 -23.76
C GLY A 368 8.47 -11.25 -23.33
N HIS A 369 9.74 -11.09 -23.67
CA HIS A 369 10.79 -11.83 -22.99
C HIS A 369 10.81 -11.34 -21.54
N GLY A 370 10.50 -12.24 -20.63
CA GLY A 370 10.48 -11.93 -19.21
C GLY A 370 11.80 -11.33 -18.76
N SER A 371 11.75 -10.11 -18.27
CA SER A 371 12.74 -9.68 -17.30
C SER A 371 12.54 -10.59 -16.09
N SER A 372 13.52 -11.44 -15.82
CA SER A 372 13.57 -12.29 -14.65
C SER A 372 13.53 -11.40 -13.42
N GLY A 373 12.33 -11.16 -12.90
CA GLY A 373 12.13 -10.58 -11.59
C GLY A 373 12.76 -11.51 -10.56
N SER A 374 13.92 -11.14 -10.05
CA SER A 374 14.48 -11.74 -8.87
C SER A 374 13.61 -11.33 -7.70
N GLY A 375 12.65 -12.18 -7.33
CA GLY A 375 11.90 -12.03 -6.09
C GLY A 375 12.88 -12.00 -4.92
N SER A 376 13.15 -10.83 -4.38
CA SER A 376 13.92 -10.68 -3.16
C SER A 376 13.05 -11.12 -1.99
N ASN A 377 13.14 -12.41 -1.66
CA ASN A 377 12.79 -12.85 -0.31
C ASN A 377 13.69 -12.11 0.67
N GLY A 378 13.12 -11.25 1.47
CA GLY A 378 13.80 -10.59 2.58
C GLY A 378 14.25 -11.61 3.63
N SER A 379 15.40 -12.23 3.41
CA SER A 379 16.16 -12.94 4.43
C SER A 379 17.62 -12.52 4.26
N GLY A 380 18.11 -11.73 5.23
CA GLY A 380 19.50 -11.31 5.25
C GLY A 380 20.44 -12.49 5.46
N SER A 381 21.49 -12.55 4.64
CA SER A 381 22.77 -13.13 5.07
C SER A 381 23.91 -12.54 4.25
N ASN A 382 24.98 -12.18 4.96
CA ASN A 382 26.24 -11.61 4.49
C ASN A 382 26.97 -12.52 3.49
N GLY A 383 27.68 -11.87 2.53
CA GLY A 383 28.74 -12.54 1.81
C GLY A 383 29.56 -11.58 0.94
N SER A 384 30.78 -11.36 1.35
CA SER A 384 31.81 -10.52 0.78
C SER A 384 32.28 -10.97 -0.61
N GLY A 385 32.54 -9.98 -1.47
CA GLY A 385 33.57 -9.75 -2.47
C GLY A 385 34.24 -10.82 -3.27
N SER A 386 34.33 -10.62 -4.59
CA SER A 386 35.59 -10.39 -5.29
C SER A 386 35.37 -10.24 -6.82
N SER A 387 36.20 -9.36 -7.36
CA SER A 387 36.39 -8.98 -8.75
C SER A 387 36.83 -10.10 -9.69
N GLY A 388 36.39 -10.06 -10.97
CA GLY A 388 36.97 -10.85 -12.04
C GLY A 388 36.52 -10.37 -13.41
N SER A 389 37.47 -9.80 -14.15
CA SER A 389 37.40 -9.26 -15.49
C SER A 389 37.52 -10.31 -16.61
N GLY A 390 37.03 -9.98 -17.83
CA GLY A 390 37.45 -10.57 -19.09
C GLY A 390 36.30 -11.11 -19.93
N SER A 391 36.05 -10.75 -21.07
CA SER A 391 36.60 -10.32 -22.36
C SER A 391 35.74 -10.93 -23.47
N ASN A 392 35.49 -10.11 -24.47
CA ASN A 392 35.03 -10.26 -25.85
C ASN A 392 34.94 -11.65 -26.52
N GLY A 393 33.93 -11.82 -27.37
CA GLY A 393 33.90 -12.82 -28.44
C GLY A 393 32.77 -12.55 -29.45
N SER A 394 33.13 -12.02 -30.59
CA SER A 394 32.32 -11.80 -31.80
C SER A 394 32.21 -13.04 -32.69
N GLY A 395 31.14 -13.17 -33.50
CA GLY A 395 31.07 -14.12 -34.64
C GLY A 395 29.61 -14.40 -35.01
N SER A 396 29.12 -13.92 -35.99
CA SER A 396 28.90 -13.96 -37.44
C SER A 396 27.91 -15.04 -37.91
N SER A 397 26.88 -14.54 -38.59
CA SER A 397 26.15 -14.94 -39.80
C SER A 397 26.00 -16.42 -40.21
N GLY A 398 24.77 -16.81 -40.59
CA GLY A 398 24.47 -17.99 -41.37
C GLY A 398 23.02 -18.02 -41.86
N SER A 399 22.82 -17.66 -43.13
CA SER A 399 21.58 -17.78 -43.90
C SER A 399 21.33 -19.21 -44.35
N GLY A 400 20.07 -19.66 -44.41
CA GLY A 400 19.68 -20.92 -45.04
C GLY A 400 18.19 -20.99 -45.28
N SER A 401 17.80 -20.80 -46.53
CA SER A 401 16.46 -21.04 -47.08
C SER A 401 16.23 -22.52 -47.32
N ASN A 402 15.01 -23.04 -47.07
CA ASN A 402 14.31 -23.90 -48.04
C ASN A 402 12.87 -24.18 -47.63
N GLY A 403 12.02 -24.21 -48.61
CA GLY A 403 10.59 -24.30 -48.63
C GLY A 403 10.03 -25.72 -48.47
N GLY A 404 8.73 -25.74 -48.21
CA GLY A 404 7.91 -26.93 -48.20
C GLY A 404 6.45 -26.53 -48.15
N HIS A 405 5.74 -26.74 -49.26
CA HIS A 405 4.30 -26.59 -49.40
C HIS A 405 3.58 -27.63 -48.55
N GLY A 406 2.59 -27.18 -47.78
CA GLY A 406 1.62 -28.02 -47.12
C GLY A 406 0.28 -27.27 -47.07
N ASP A 407 -0.61 -27.63 -47.99
CA ASP A 407 -1.99 -27.16 -48.10
C ASP A 407 -2.78 -27.67 -46.87
N GLY A 408 -3.28 -26.77 -46.05
CA GLY A 408 -4.13 -27.07 -44.92
C GLY A 408 -5.13 -25.91 -44.75
N GLY A 409 -6.35 -26.10 -45.24
CA GLY A 409 -7.43 -25.11 -45.23
C GLY A 409 -7.73 -24.60 -43.82
N VAL A 410 -7.30 -23.39 -43.53
CA VAL A 410 -7.73 -22.63 -42.34
C VAL A 410 -9.05 -21.95 -42.67
N ALA A 411 -10.12 -22.39 -42.03
CA ALA A 411 -11.40 -21.69 -42.05
C ALA A 411 -11.19 -20.26 -41.56
N LYS A 412 -11.27 -19.27 -42.45
CA LYS A 412 -11.31 -17.88 -42.10
C LYS A 412 -12.57 -17.60 -41.28
N GLN A 413 -12.40 -17.47 -39.95
CA GLN A 413 -13.41 -16.78 -39.15
C GLN A 413 -13.40 -15.30 -39.57
N SER A 414 -14.43 -14.88 -40.27
CA SER A 414 -14.67 -13.48 -40.62
C SER A 414 -15.27 -12.77 -39.42
N GLY A 415 -14.40 -12.32 -38.47
CA GLY A 415 -14.81 -11.35 -37.47
C GLY A 415 -15.04 -9.98 -38.11
N SER A 416 -16.02 -9.23 -37.60
CA SER A 416 -16.27 -7.85 -38.04
C SER A 416 -15.11 -6.93 -37.62
N VAL A 417 -14.94 -5.77 -38.28
CA VAL A 417 -13.95 -4.75 -37.88
C VAL A 417 -14.15 -4.31 -36.42
N ALA A 418 -15.41 -4.30 -35.94
CA ALA A 418 -15.75 -4.03 -34.55
C ALA A 418 -15.24 -5.11 -33.59
N ASP A 419 -15.26 -6.40 -34.00
CA ASP A 419 -14.75 -7.51 -33.18
C ASP A 419 -13.23 -7.46 -33.05
N TYR A 420 -12.52 -7.05 -34.09
CA TYR A 420 -11.06 -6.84 -34.03
C TYR A 420 -10.68 -5.64 -33.16
N ALA A 421 -11.38 -4.50 -33.29
CA ALA A 421 -11.15 -3.32 -32.46
C ALA A 421 -11.42 -3.62 -30.98
N ASN A 422 -12.47 -4.35 -30.66
CA ASN A 422 -12.80 -4.80 -29.30
C ASN A 422 -11.75 -5.77 -28.75
N ALA A 423 -11.21 -6.67 -29.58
CA ALA A 423 -10.15 -7.60 -29.17
C ALA A 423 -8.82 -6.89 -28.90
N GLU A 424 -8.49 -5.87 -29.71
CA GLU A 424 -7.28 -5.06 -29.53
C GLU A 424 -7.36 -4.19 -28.26
N ALA A 425 -8.51 -3.54 -28.02
CA ALA A 425 -8.77 -2.80 -26.80
C ALA A 425 -8.70 -3.70 -25.55
N ALA A 426 -9.30 -4.90 -25.61
CA ALA A 426 -9.23 -5.87 -24.52
C ALA A 426 -7.80 -6.38 -24.28
N ALA A 427 -6.99 -6.51 -25.32
CA ALA A 427 -5.58 -6.87 -25.20
C ALA A 427 -4.75 -5.72 -24.62
N ALA A 428 -5.06 -4.47 -24.98
CA ALA A 428 -4.42 -3.29 -24.39
C ALA A 428 -4.75 -3.19 -22.90
N ASP A 429 -5.99 -3.40 -22.51
CA ASP A 429 -6.44 -3.43 -21.11
C ASP A 429 -5.70 -4.50 -20.29
N ARG A 430 -5.55 -5.72 -20.82
CA ARG A 430 -4.81 -6.81 -20.14
C ARG A 430 -3.32 -6.51 -19.95
N ARG A 431 -2.72 -5.69 -20.80
CA ARG A 431 -1.34 -5.22 -20.64
C ARG A 431 -1.18 -4.25 -19.48
N LEU A 432 -2.24 -3.51 -19.14
CA LEU A 432 -2.21 -2.56 -18.01
C LEU A 432 -2.48 -3.25 -16.67
N GLU A 433 -3.36 -4.24 -16.67
CA GLU A 433 -3.68 -5.06 -15.48
C GLU A 433 -4.43 -6.34 -15.90
N SER A 434 -4.25 -7.41 -15.15
CA SER A 434 -4.82 -8.72 -15.48
C SER A 434 -5.88 -9.22 -14.49
N PHE A 435 -5.75 -8.93 -13.18
CA PHE A 435 -6.64 -9.47 -12.15
C PHE A 435 -7.09 -8.43 -11.10
N ARG A 436 -6.60 -7.18 -11.11
CA ARG A 436 -6.97 -6.17 -10.10
C ARG A 436 -8.47 -5.89 -10.02
N PRO A 437 -9.25 -5.81 -11.14
CA PRO A 437 -10.69 -5.64 -11.03
C PRO A 437 -11.35 -6.75 -10.21
N ARG A 438 -10.97 -8.00 -10.43
CA ARG A 438 -11.44 -9.15 -9.66
C ARG A 438 -11.05 -9.04 -8.19
N PHE A 439 -9.79 -8.70 -7.89
CA PHE A 439 -9.32 -8.48 -6.53
C PHE A 439 -10.22 -7.48 -5.79
N ILE A 440 -10.49 -6.32 -6.39
CA ILE A 440 -11.33 -5.28 -5.80
C ILE A 440 -12.75 -5.79 -5.56
N LEU A 441 -13.37 -6.43 -6.58
CA LEU A 441 -14.75 -6.94 -6.47
C LEU A 441 -14.90 -7.99 -5.39
N GLU A 442 -13.95 -8.91 -5.24
CA GLU A 442 -13.97 -9.95 -4.20
C GLU A 442 -13.82 -9.34 -2.79
N HIS A 443 -12.98 -8.31 -2.60
CA HIS A 443 -12.85 -7.61 -1.33
C HIS A 443 -14.10 -6.78 -0.99
N LEU A 444 -14.66 -6.05 -1.95
CA LEU A 444 -15.90 -5.29 -1.75
C LEU A 444 -17.10 -6.22 -1.45
N ARG A 445 -17.17 -7.37 -2.12
CA ARG A 445 -18.16 -8.40 -1.82
C ARG A 445 -18.02 -8.92 -0.39
N ALA A 446 -16.80 -9.26 0.04
CA ALA A 446 -16.54 -9.73 1.40
C ALA A 446 -16.95 -8.67 2.44
N ILE A 447 -16.69 -7.39 2.17
CA ILE A 447 -17.14 -6.26 3.00
C ILE A 447 -18.66 -6.22 3.08
N ALA A 448 -19.35 -6.21 1.95
CA ALA A 448 -20.82 -6.08 1.87
C ALA A 448 -21.57 -7.27 2.48
N GLU A 449 -21.00 -8.47 2.39
CA GLU A 449 -21.58 -9.69 2.98
C GLU A 449 -21.23 -9.83 4.50
N SER A 450 -20.45 -8.88 5.07
CA SER A 450 -20.05 -8.92 6.48
C SER A 450 -21.06 -8.20 7.40
N ASP A 451 -20.97 -8.51 8.70
CA ASP A 451 -21.71 -7.85 9.78
C ASP A 451 -20.90 -6.73 10.46
N VAL A 452 -19.72 -6.42 9.93
CA VAL A 452 -18.82 -5.40 10.48
C VAL A 452 -19.22 -4.03 9.94
N PRO A 453 -19.30 -2.98 10.78
CA PRO A 453 -19.66 -1.63 10.33
C PRO A 453 -18.48 -0.98 9.57
N ILE A 454 -18.24 -1.42 8.34
CA ILE A 454 -17.24 -0.86 7.44
C ILE A 454 -17.93 0.24 6.62
N GLU A 455 -17.51 1.50 6.82
CA GLU A 455 -18.14 2.66 6.20
C GLU A 455 -17.40 3.17 4.97
N ARG A 456 -16.09 2.86 4.87
CA ARG A 456 -15.23 3.39 3.81
C ARG A 456 -14.24 2.35 3.31
N TYR A 457 -13.97 2.43 2.01
CA TYR A 457 -12.95 1.65 1.33
C TYR A 457 -12.08 2.57 0.48
N TYR A 458 -10.80 2.65 0.80
CA TYR A 458 -9.79 3.36 0.01
C TYR A 458 -8.88 2.36 -0.68
N HIS A 459 -8.97 2.30 -2.02
CA HIS A 459 -8.07 1.47 -2.81
C HIS A 459 -6.64 2.03 -2.80
N TRP A 460 -5.67 1.18 -2.52
CA TRP A 460 -4.26 1.50 -2.71
C TRP A 460 -3.85 1.02 -4.10
N CYS A 461 -3.58 1.95 -5.05
CA CYS A 461 -3.60 3.41 -4.92
C CYS A 461 -4.30 4.06 -6.12
N PHE A 462 -4.33 5.40 -6.16
CA PHE A 462 -4.94 6.13 -7.26
C PHE A 462 -4.14 5.96 -8.56
N VAL A 463 -2.89 6.41 -8.57
CA VAL A 463 -1.97 6.33 -9.72
C VAL A 463 -0.81 5.41 -9.36
N ASP A 464 -0.27 4.64 -10.32
CA ASP A 464 0.97 3.90 -10.12
C ASP A 464 2.03 4.85 -9.56
N ASN A 465 2.66 4.49 -8.46
CA ASN A 465 3.56 5.37 -7.73
C ASN A 465 4.87 4.66 -7.36
N TRP A 466 5.78 5.37 -6.73
CA TRP A 466 7.04 4.84 -6.22
C TRP A 466 6.81 4.02 -4.96
N GLU A 467 7.08 2.69 -5.01
CA GLU A 467 6.76 1.73 -3.95
C GLU A 467 7.95 1.43 -3.03
N TRP A 468 8.44 2.46 -2.36
CA TRP A 468 9.46 2.37 -1.31
C TRP A 468 10.72 1.62 -1.76
N ALA A 469 11.10 0.51 -1.06
CA ALA A 469 12.28 -0.27 -1.39
C ALA A 469 12.18 -1.02 -2.73
N ASP A 470 10.97 -1.21 -3.24
CA ASP A 470 10.72 -1.89 -4.52
C ASP A 470 10.78 -0.94 -5.73
N GLY A 471 10.73 0.39 -5.49
CA GLY A 471 10.90 1.42 -6.54
C GLY A 471 9.67 1.62 -7.43
N GLU A 472 9.89 1.84 -8.73
CA GLU A 472 8.84 2.16 -9.71
C GLU A 472 8.24 0.93 -10.40
N GLU A 473 8.80 -0.27 -10.22
CA GLU A 473 8.31 -1.48 -10.91
C GLU A 473 6.92 -1.93 -10.46
N PRO A 474 6.56 -1.97 -9.14
CA PRO A 474 5.26 -2.42 -8.72
C PRO A 474 4.13 -1.49 -9.17
N ARG A 475 3.01 -2.07 -9.62
CA ARG A 475 1.86 -1.34 -10.16
C ARG A 475 0.63 -1.59 -9.29
N PHE A 476 0.27 -0.61 -8.46
CA PHE A 476 -0.89 -0.67 -7.57
C PHE A 476 -2.03 0.23 -8.00
N GLY A 477 -1.75 1.23 -8.84
CA GLY A 477 -2.71 2.25 -9.25
C GLY A 477 -3.89 1.72 -10.06
N ILE A 478 -5.04 2.37 -9.92
CA ILE A 478 -6.17 2.25 -10.85
C ILE A 478 -5.97 3.13 -12.09
N VAL A 479 -4.97 3.99 -12.06
CA VAL A 479 -4.47 4.80 -13.17
C VAL A 479 -3.02 4.38 -13.43
N HIS A 480 -2.75 4.01 -14.68
CA HIS A 480 -1.40 3.72 -15.14
C HIS A 480 -0.60 5.02 -15.30
N LEU A 481 0.65 4.99 -14.86
CA LEU A 481 1.64 6.04 -15.09
C LEU A 481 2.73 5.57 -16.04
N ASP A 482 2.93 6.30 -17.12
CA ASP A 482 4.17 6.22 -17.89
C ASP A 482 5.22 7.11 -17.21
N TYR A 483 6.20 6.51 -16.53
CA TYR A 483 7.24 7.28 -15.84
C TYR A 483 8.13 8.10 -16.78
N GLY A 484 8.21 7.74 -18.07
CA GLY A 484 8.94 8.50 -19.09
C GLY A 484 8.28 9.83 -19.43
N THR A 485 7.00 9.79 -19.74
CA THR A 485 6.20 10.94 -20.20
C THR A 485 5.34 11.59 -19.12
N GLN A 486 5.11 10.89 -18.01
CA GLN A 486 4.17 11.27 -16.96
C GLN A 486 2.70 11.26 -17.43
N GLU A 487 2.38 10.53 -18.48
CA GLU A 487 1.01 10.37 -18.97
C GLU A 487 0.21 9.44 -18.05
N ARG A 488 -1.05 9.81 -17.79
CA ARG A 488 -2.01 9.07 -16.97
C ARG A 488 -3.02 8.35 -17.86
N THR A 489 -3.17 7.03 -17.69
CA THR A 489 -4.17 6.23 -18.40
C THR A 489 -5.04 5.46 -17.41
N VAL A 490 -6.36 5.71 -17.43
CA VAL A 490 -7.30 5.00 -16.54
C VAL A 490 -7.35 3.52 -16.91
N LYS A 491 -7.04 2.67 -15.94
CA LYS A 491 -7.06 1.21 -16.09
C LYS A 491 -8.51 0.68 -16.02
N PRO A 492 -8.75 -0.58 -16.42
CA PRO A 492 -10.06 -1.24 -16.25
C PRO A 492 -10.61 -1.14 -14.83
N SER A 493 -9.79 -1.32 -13.80
CA SER A 493 -10.19 -1.17 -12.39
C SER A 493 -10.67 0.24 -12.06
N GLY A 494 -10.07 1.28 -12.64
CA GLY A 494 -10.53 2.66 -12.47
C GLY A 494 -11.92 2.88 -13.09
N ARG A 495 -12.12 2.39 -14.31
CA ARG A 495 -13.44 2.42 -14.96
C ARG A 495 -14.49 1.64 -14.19
N MET A 496 -14.12 0.47 -13.66
CA MET A 496 -15.00 -0.34 -12.82
C MET A 496 -15.41 0.39 -11.54
N LEU A 497 -14.46 1.04 -10.85
CA LEU A 497 -14.77 1.81 -9.64
C LEU A 497 -15.70 2.99 -9.94
N ALA A 498 -15.54 3.65 -11.10
CA ALA A 498 -16.46 4.69 -11.54
C ALA A 498 -17.88 4.13 -11.78
N GLU A 499 -18.01 2.96 -12.41
CA GLU A 499 -19.31 2.29 -12.57
C GLU A 499 -19.92 1.91 -11.21
N LEU A 500 -19.12 1.40 -10.28
CA LEU A 500 -19.57 1.05 -8.92
C LEU A 500 -20.02 2.27 -8.12
N ALA A 501 -19.30 3.40 -8.23
CA ALA A 501 -19.66 4.64 -7.56
C ALA A 501 -21.06 5.15 -7.99
N VAL A 502 -21.44 4.92 -9.25
CA VAL A 502 -22.76 5.28 -9.78
C VAL A 502 -23.81 4.23 -9.42
N ALA A 503 -23.46 2.93 -9.53
CA ALA A 503 -24.42 1.84 -9.36
C ALA A 503 -24.78 1.57 -7.88
N GLY A 504 -23.87 1.85 -6.95
CA GLY A 504 -24.02 1.52 -5.53
C GLY A 504 -24.10 0.01 -5.23
N ARG A 505 -23.82 -0.84 -6.22
CA ARG A 505 -23.92 -2.31 -6.11
C ARG A 505 -23.04 -3.03 -7.11
N ILE A 506 -22.67 -4.26 -6.80
CA ILE A 506 -22.04 -5.19 -7.76
C ILE A 506 -23.15 -6.02 -8.39
N THR A 507 -23.42 -5.81 -9.70
CA THR A 507 -24.37 -6.66 -10.43
C THR A 507 -23.68 -7.87 -11.05
N PRO A 508 -24.39 -8.96 -11.37
CA PRO A 508 -23.84 -10.12 -12.09
C PRO A 508 -23.19 -9.73 -13.42
N GLU A 509 -23.76 -8.77 -14.16
CA GLU A 509 -23.24 -8.29 -15.44
C GLU A 509 -21.93 -7.51 -15.27
N LEU A 510 -21.87 -6.61 -14.28
CA LEU A 510 -20.64 -5.88 -13.95
C LEU A 510 -19.55 -6.86 -13.51
N HIS A 511 -19.87 -7.77 -12.60
CA HIS A 511 -18.95 -8.79 -12.13
C HIS A 511 -18.41 -9.62 -13.31
N ALA A 512 -19.28 -10.14 -14.18
CA ALA A 512 -18.87 -10.93 -15.33
C ALA A 512 -17.98 -10.15 -16.29
N ARG A 513 -18.28 -8.87 -16.57
CA ARG A 513 -17.50 -8.00 -17.46
C ARG A 513 -16.06 -7.85 -17.01
N TYR A 514 -15.84 -7.74 -15.70
CA TYR A 514 -14.53 -7.44 -15.14
C TYR A 514 -13.79 -8.67 -14.57
N THR A 515 -14.39 -9.86 -14.55
CA THR A 515 -13.77 -11.07 -14.02
C THR A 515 -13.63 -12.22 -15.01
N VAL A 516 -14.50 -12.28 -16.04
CA VAL A 516 -14.46 -13.36 -17.04
C VAL A 516 -13.39 -13.09 -18.08
N GLY A 517 -12.45 -14.04 -18.21
CA GLY A 517 -11.34 -13.94 -19.18
C GLY A 517 -10.19 -13.02 -18.74
N ARG A 518 -10.16 -12.68 -17.49
CA ARG A 518 -9.08 -11.89 -16.86
C ARG A 518 -8.37 -12.67 -15.77
#